data_ef390c3ec053da99ab25cdfd7c1a07a4
#
_entry.id   ef390c3ec053da99ab25cdfd7c1a07a4
#
_cell.length_a   1.000
_cell.length_b   1.000
_cell.length_c   1.000
_cell.angle_alpha   90.00
_cell.angle_beta   90.00
_cell.angle_gamma   90.00
#
_symmetry.space_group_name_H-M   'P 1'
#
loop_
_entity.id
_entity.type
_entity.pdbx_description
1 polymer ?
#
loop_
_entity_poly.entity_id
_entity_poly.type
_entity_poly.pdbx_seq_one_letter_code
_entity_poly.pdbx_strand_id
1 'polypeptide(L)'
;MLALVLPYVELPDLHLFGLTIHPFGIFAAIGVYTGAVLTVRAGRVYGPGDTKSLSEVFTWTLLGGLLGAHLLHVLGYHPELLRTQGPVVLLKFWDGVSSMGGVLGGMGGIAAYFWRRGLRIRPYWDALALGTAPGWTIARIGCAVVHDHPGVRSNAWFAVAFPDGPRLDMGLVDCVVLAVITGALYLLARRRRPEGTIMGVLAISYSVPRFLLDFFRATDLSFVDGRIFGLTPAQWITPVLAAAGIYLLVTAPRVATESLVGEAGR
;
A
#
# COMPACT_ATOMS: atom_id res chain seq x y z
N MET A 1 2.12 31.33 -23.10
CA MET A 1 1.38 30.08 -23.35
C MET A 1 0.85 29.63 -21.99
N LEU A 2 -0.46 29.64 -21.77
CA LEU A 2 -1.07 29.01 -20.61
C LEU A 2 -0.77 27.50 -20.73
N ALA A 3 0.08 26.99 -19.85
CA ALA A 3 0.29 25.54 -19.77
C ALA A 3 -1.06 24.92 -19.40
N LEU A 4 -1.50 23.95 -20.17
CA LEU A 4 -2.69 23.17 -19.87
C LEU A 4 -2.33 22.30 -18.67
N VAL A 5 -2.67 22.74 -17.47
CA VAL A 5 -2.45 22.01 -16.21
C VAL A 5 -3.79 21.53 -15.67
N LEU A 6 -3.77 20.47 -14.89
CA LEU A 6 -4.97 19.94 -14.25
C LEU A 6 -5.47 20.91 -13.17
N PRO A 7 -6.78 21.08 -13.00
CA PRO A 7 -7.31 21.93 -11.94
C PRO A 7 -6.99 21.31 -10.55
N TYR A 8 -6.68 22.17 -9.60
CA TYR A 8 -6.59 21.78 -8.19
C TYR A 8 -8.01 21.68 -7.63
N VAL A 9 -8.41 20.49 -7.23
CA VAL A 9 -9.74 20.23 -6.65
C VAL A 9 -9.56 19.42 -5.38
N GLU A 10 -9.58 20.10 -4.25
CA GLU A 10 -9.49 19.46 -2.94
C GLU A 10 -10.90 19.13 -2.43
N LEU A 11 -11.11 17.89 -1.99
CA LEU A 11 -12.36 17.49 -1.36
C LEU A 11 -12.38 17.99 0.09
N PRO A 12 -13.44 18.71 0.51
CA PRO A 12 -13.53 19.21 1.87
C PRO A 12 -13.80 18.09 2.87
N ASP A 13 -13.40 18.34 4.11
CA ASP A 13 -13.77 17.48 5.24
C ASP A 13 -15.29 17.47 5.45
N LEU A 14 -15.82 16.29 5.74
CA LEU A 14 -17.23 16.11 6.06
C LEU A 14 -17.44 16.18 7.57
N HIS A 15 -18.25 17.13 8.01
CA HIS A 15 -18.61 17.29 9.43
C HIS A 15 -20.01 16.69 9.67
N LEU A 16 -20.06 15.49 10.31
CA LEU A 16 -21.31 14.80 10.62
C LEU A 16 -21.36 14.48 12.12
N PHE A 17 -22.42 14.94 12.78
CA PHE A 17 -22.67 14.66 14.21
C PHE A 17 -21.50 14.97 15.14
N GLY A 18 -20.72 16.03 14.86
CA GLY A 18 -19.54 16.40 15.64
C GLY A 18 -18.27 15.60 15.33
N LEU A 19 -18.32 14.69 14.36
CA LEU A 19 -17.17 13.95 13.85
C LEU A 19 -16.68 14.60 12.54
N THR A 20 -15.39 14.77 12.41
CA THR A 20 -14.75 15.20 11.18
C THR A 20 -14.27 13.96 10.41
N ILE A 21 -14.82 13.74 9.23
CA ILE A 21 -14.47 12.63 8.36
C ILE A 21 -13.61 13.18 7.22
N HIS A 22 -12.33 12.83 7.21
CA HIS A 22 -11.42 13.22 6.14
C HIS A 22 -11.63 12.37 4.89
N PRO A 23 -11.66 12.95 3.67
CA PRO A 23 -11.85 12.21 2.42
C PRO A 23 -10.84 11.08 2.23
N PHE A 24 -9.58 11.27 2.60
CA PHE A 24 -8.57 10.20 2.60
C PHE A 24 -9.02 8.96 3.38
N GLY A 25 -9.59 9.15 4.58
CA GLY A 25 -10.08 8.05 5.42
C GLY A 25 -11.19 7.24 4.75
N ILE A 26 -12.07 7.88 3.99
CA ILE A 26 -13.14 7.21 3.25
C ILE A 26 -12.54 6.30 2.16
N PHE A 27 -11.64 6.83 1.33
CA PHE A 27 -10.98 6.04 0.29
C PHE A 27 -10.11 4.93 0.86
N ALA A 28 -9.40 5.18 1.96
CA ALA A 28 -8.64 4.16 2.67
C ALA A 28 -9.54 3.02 3.17
N ALA A 29 -10.68 3.32 3.79
CA ALA A 29 -11.63 2.33 4.25
C ALA A 29 -12.24 1.50 3.10
N ILE A 30 -12.64 2.15 1.99
CA ILE A 30 -13.13 1.48 0.80
C ILE A 30 -12.03 0.59 0.20
N GLY A 31 -10.79 1.09 0.15
CA GLY A 31 -9.62 0.33 -0.34
C GLY A 31 -9.35 -0.91 0.50
N VAL A 32 -9.35 -0.77 1.82
CA VAL A 32 -9.18 -1.88 2.77
C VAL A 32 -10.29 -2.92 2.59
N TYR A 33 -11.55 -2.49 2.55
CA TYR A 33 -12.68 -3.40 2.36
C TYR A 33 -12.61 -4.14 1.01
N THR A 34 -12.36 -3.40 -0.06
CA THR A 34 -12.21 -3.97 -1.41
C THR A 34 -11.05 -4.96 -1.46
N GLY A 35 -9.90 -4.58 -0.88
CA GLY A 35 -8.73 -5.45 -0.77
C GLY A 35 -9.03 -6.75 -0.04
N ALA A 36 -9.75 -6.69 1.09
CA ALA A 36 -10.17 -7.86 1.85
C ALA A 36 -11.05 -8.80 1.01
N VAL A 37 -12.11 -8.26 0.40
CA VAL A 37 -13.04 -9.05 -0.43
C VAL A 37 -12.33 -9.70 -1.61
N LEU A 38 -11.46 -8.96 -2.30
CA LEU A 38 -10.73 -9.47 -3.45
C LEU A 38 -9.66 -10.49 -3.06
N THR A 39 -8.98 -10.31 -1.92
CA THR A 39 -8.04 -11.31 -1.38
C THR A 39 -8.75 -12.65 -1.13
N VAL A 40 -9.90 -12.63 -0.45
CA VAL A 40 -10.67 -13.85 -0.18
C VAL A 40 -11.17 -14.49 -1.47
N ARG A 41 -11.64 -13.70 -2.44
CA ARG A 41 -12.05 -14.22 -3.77
C ARG A 41 -10.87 -14.81 -4.53
N ALA A 42 -9.75 -14.12 -4.58
CA ALA A 42 -8.54 -14.59 -5.24
C ALA A 42 -7.99 -15.87 -4.58
N GLY A 43 -8.11 -16.01 -3.28
CA GLY A 43 -7.66 -17.19 -2.55
C GLY A 43 -8.34 -18.49 -2.93
N ARG A 44 -9.54 -18.43 -3.51
CA ARG A 44 -10.24 -19.61 -4.04
C ARG A 44 -9.60 -20.14 -5.32
N VAL A 45 -8.87 -19.31 -6.04
CA VAL A 45 -8.28 -19.63 -7.36
C VAL A 45 -6.77 -19.73 -7.29
N TYR A 46 -6.12 -18.79 -6.59
CA TYR A 46 -4.67 -18.60 -6.55
C TYR A 46 -4.04 -18.91 -5.18
N GLY A 47 -4.85 -19.24 -4.20
CA GLY A 47 -4.42 -19.61 -2.86
C GLY A 47 -4.75 -21.07 -2.53
N PRO A 48 -4.52 -21.46 -1.29
CA PRO A 48 -4.80 -22.84 -0.81
C PRO A 48 -6.31 -23.13 -0.66
N GLY A 49 -7.20 -22.27 -1.12
CA GLY A 49 -8.66 -22.40 -0.95
C GLY A 49 -9.15 -22.05 0.47
N ASP A 50 -8.26 -21.83 1.40
CA ASP A 50 -8.57 -21.50 2.80
C ASP A 50 -8.98 -20.02 2.94
N THR A 51 -10.25 -19.76 2.62
CA THR A 51 -10.82 -18.40 2.71
C THR A 51 -10.91 -17.88 4.14
N LYS A 52 -10.97 -18.79 5.13
CA LYS A 52 -10.99 -18.43 6.55
C LYS A 52 -9.66 -17.82 6.96
N SER A 53 -8.54 -18.50 6.67
CA SER A 53 -7.20 -17.96 6.96
C SER A 53 -6.94 -16.64 6.25
N LEU A 54 -7.40 -16.47 5.00
CA LEU A 54 -7.27 -15.20 4.29
C LEU A 54 -8.07 -14.06 4.95
N SER A 55 -9.26 -14.33 5.45
CA SER A 55 -10.05 -13.35 6.20
C SER A 55 -9.39 -13.01 7.55
N GLU A 56 -8.90 -14.02 8.25
CA GLU A 56 -8.22 -13.85 9.54
C GLU A 56 -6.90 -13.07 9.38
N VAL A 57 -6.08 -13.39 8.37
CA VAL A 57 -4.83 -12.65 8.13
C VAL A 57 -5.08 -11.17 7.84
N PHE A 58 -6.18 -10.87 7.15
CA PHE A 58 -6.57 -9.50 6.89
C PHE A 58 -6.90 -8.75 8.19
N THR A 59 -7.66 -9.39 9.07
CA THR A 59 -7.96 -8.85 10.42
C THR A 59 -6.69 -8.61 11.22
N TRP A 60 -5.74 -9.56 11.23
CA TRP A 60 -4.47 -9.39 11.91
C TRP A 60 -3.62 -8.27 11.31
N THR A 61 -3.64 -8.13 9.97
CA THR A 61 -2.98 -7.02 9.27
C THR A 61 -3.57 -5.66 9.68
N LEU A 62 -4.89 -5.57 9.77
CA LEU A 62 -5.59 -4.35 10.14
C LEU A 62 -5.31 -3.96 11.60
N LEU A 63 -5.45 -4.91 12.52
CA LEU A 63 -5.18 -4.69 13.95
C LEU A 63 -3.71 -4.36 14.19
N GLY A 64 -2.80 -5.11 13.58
CA GLY A 64 -1.37 -4.83 13.64
C GLY A 64 -1.03 -3.46 13.05
N GLY A 65 -1.62 -3.12 11.91
CA GLY A 65 -1.44 -1.83 11.26
C GLY A 65 -1.93 -0.66 12.12
N LEU A 66 -3.12 -0.75 12.69
CA LEU A 66 -3.67 0.28 13.58
C LEU A 66 -2.79 0.47 14.82
N LEU A 67 -2.44 -0.65 15.47
CA LEU A 67 -1.59 -0.64 16.66
C LEU A 67 -0.20 -0.06 16.33
N GLY A 68 0.43 -0.53 15.26
CA GLY A 68 1.74 -0.05 14.84
C GLY A 68 1.73 1.42 14.43
N ALA A 69 0.68 1.88 13.73
CA ALA A 69 0.52 3.27 13.33
C ALA A 69 0.50 4.21 14.55
N HIS A 70 -0.26 3.86 15.58
CA HIS A 70 -0.35 4.66 16.79
C HIS A 70 0.90 4.54 17.66
N LEU A 71 1.40 3.34 17.88
CA LEU A 71 2.62 3.13 18.67
C LEU A 71 3.82 3.87 18.08
N LEU A 72 4.03 3.80 16.79
CA LEU A 72 5.14 4.51 16.15
C LEU A 72 4.93 6.03 16.19
N HIS A 73 3.68 6.51 16.07
CA HIS A 73 3.37 7.93 16.22
C HIS A 73 3.78 8.42 17.61
N VAL A 74 3.32 7.75 18.68
CA VAL A 74 3.60 8.17 20.06
C VAL A 74 5.05 7.93 20.46
N LEU A 75 5.60 6.72 20.21
CA LEU A 75 6.92 6.34 20.70
C LEU A 75 8.07 6.84 19.82
N GLY A 76 7.83 6.95 18.51
CA GLY A 76 8.87 7.28 17.54
C GLY A 76 8.89 8.76 17.16
N TYR A 77 7.72 9.35 16.92
CA TYR A 77 7.64 10.73 16.42
C TYR A 77 7.33 11.76 17.51
N HIS A 78 6.56 11.38 18.55
CA HIS A 78 6.11 12.28 19.61
C HIS A 78 6.29 11.71 21.03
N PRO A 79 7.52 11.29 21.41
CA PRO A 79 7.78 10.71 22.75
C PRO A 79 7.47 11.67 23.89
N GLU A 80 7.40 12.98 23.62
CA GLU A 80 6.96 14.01 24.56
C GLU A 80 5.53 13.81 25.05
N LEU A 81 4.65 13.20 24.23
CA LEU A 81 3.26 12.94 24.61
C LEU A 81 3.17 11.98 25.82
N LEU A 82 4.08 11.00 25.91
CA LEU A 82 4.17 10.12 27.09
C LEU A 82 4.53 10.88 28.38
N ARG A 83 5.39 11.90 28.26
CA ARG A 83 5.82 12.70 29.40
C ARG A 83 4.74 13.69 29.84
N THR A 84 3.98 14.25 28.90
CA THR A 84 2.96 15.28 29.17
C THR A 84 1.59 14.71 29.51
N GLN A 85 1.17 13.62 28.84
CA GLN A 85 -0.16 13.02 29.02
C GLN A 85 -0.12 11.68 29.78
N GLY A 86 1.08 11.14 30.06
CA GLY A 86 1.26 9.84 30.70
C GLY A 86 0.92 8.65 29.80
N PRO A 87 0.98 7.40 30.32
CA PRO A 87 0.77 6.17 29.53
C PRO A 87 -0.61 6.05 28.89
N VAL A 88 -1.60 6.82 29.35
CA VAL A 88 -2.97 6.83 28.78
C VAL A 88 -2.97 7.23 27.31
N VAL A 89 -1.98 8.00 26.85
CA VAL A 89 -1.86 8.36 25.42
C VAL A 89 -1.77 7.13 24.52
N LEU A 90 -1.19 6.03 24.99
CA LEU A 90 -1.08 4.78 24.20
C LEU A 90 -2.45 4.12 23.89
N LEU A 91 -3.50 4.50 24.58
CA LEU A 91 -4.86 4.03 24.37
C LEU A 91 -5.70 4.98 23.52
N LYS A 92 -5.17 6.17 23.19
CA LYS A 92 -5.88 7.19 22.42
C LYS A 92 -5.60 7.02 20.92
N PHE A 93 -6.04 5.93 20.32
CA PHE A 93 -5.80 5.59 18.89
C PHE A 93 -6.28 6.66 17.87
N TRP A 94 -7.08 7.60 18.30
CA TRP A 94 -7.56 8.74 17.51
C TRP A 94 -6.63 9.97 17.57
N ASP A 95 -5.62 9.95 18.41
CA ASP A 95 -4.72 11.10 18.68
C ASP A 95 -3.40 10.94 17.91
N GLY A 96 -3.53 10.78 16.59
CA GLY A 96 -2.41 10.69 15.67
C GLY A 96 -2.00 9.27 15.29
N VAL A 97 -1.63 9.12 14.02
CA VAL A 97 -1.19 7.86 13.42
C VAL A 97 -0.02 8.10 12.45
N SER A 98 0.88 7.13 12.37
CA SER A 98 2.02 7.13 11.44
C SER A 98 1.77 6.11 10.34
N SER A 99 1.86 6.53 9.08
CA SER A 99 1.75 5.62 7.93
C SER A 99 2.84 4.54 7.95
N MET A 100 4.07 4.91 8.33
CA MET A 100 5.19 3.97 8.48
C MET A 100 4.89 2.93 9.56
N GLY A 101 4.36 3.37 10.72
CA GLY A 101 3.93 2.48 11.79
C GLY A 101 2.82 1.53 11.33
N GLY A 102 1.90 2.02 10.50
CA GLY A 102 0.85 1.22 9.90
C GLY A 102 1.38 0.09 9.01
N VAL A 103 2.34 0.40 8.15
CA VAL A 103 2.98 -0.61 7.29
C VAL A 103 3.74 -1.65 8.13
N LEU A 104 4.60 -1.22 9.04
CA LEU A 104 5.39 -2.12 9.89
C LEU A 104 4.51 -2.98 10.78
N GLY A 105 3.49 -2.38 11.40
CA GLY A 105 2.53 -3.09 12.23
C GLY A 105 1.67 -4.07 11.44
N GLY A 106 1.24 -3.71 10.25
CA GLY A 106 0.51 -4.61 9.34
C GLY A 106 1.36 -5.82 8.91
N MET A 107 2.62 -5.59 8.54
CA MET A 107 3.57 -6.68 8.27
C MET A 107 3.79 -7.57 9.49
N GLY A 108 3.93 -6.97 10.67
CA GLY A 108 4.02 -7.69 11.95
C GLY A 108 2.78 -8.54 12.23
N GLY A 109 1.59 -8.01 11.94
CA GLY A 109 0.32 -8.73 12.05
C GLY A 109 0.26 -9.96 11.14
N ILE A 110 0.65 -9.81 9.87
CA ILE A 110 0.76 -10.93 8.93
C ILE A 110 1.73 -12.00 9.47
N ALA A 111 2.94 -11.58 9.85
CA ALA A 111 3.96 -12.50 10.36
C ALA A 111 3.49 -13.23 11.63
N ALA A 112 2.89 -12.51 12.57
CA ALA A 112 2.34 -13.07 13.82
C ALA A 112 1.23 -14.09 13.54
N TYR A 113 0.33 -13.81 12.59
CA TYR A 113 -0.73 -14.73 12.22
C TYR A 113 -0.16 -16.06 11.71
N PHE A 114 0.70 -16.01 10.69
CA PHE A 114 1.26 -17.21 10.10
C PHE A 114 2.13 -18.01 11.09
N TRP A 115 2.92 -17.30 11.91
CA TRP A 115 3.71 -17.92 12.97
C TRP A 115 2.84 -18.65 14.00
N ARG A 116 1.79 -17.99 14.51
CA ARG A 116 0.88 -18.61 15.52
C ARG A 116 0.11 -19.82 14.98
N ARG A 117 -0.21 -19.79 13.68
CA ARG A 117 -0.97 -20.87 13.02
C ARG A 117 -0.07 -22.00 12.49
N GLY A 118 1.26 -21.83 12.51
CA GLY A 118 2.19 -22.80 11.92
C GLY A 118 2.01 -22.95 10.41
N LEU A 119 1.43 -21.96 9.73
CA LEU A 119 1.14 -22.01 8.30
C LEU A 119 2.29 -21.43 7.49
N ARG A 120 2.58 -22.01 6.33
CA ARG A 120 3.49 -21.42 5.35
C ARG A 120 2.78 -20.28 4.63
N ILE A 121 3.38 -19.08 4.62
CA ILE A 121 2.79 -17.87 4.01
C ILE A 121 2.76 -17.94 2.48
N ARG A 122 3.70 -18.66 1.85
CA ARG A 122 3.92 -18.64 0.41
C ARG A 122 2.67 -18.94 -0.43
N PRO A 123 1.84 -19.95 -0.12
CA PRO A 123 0.61 -20.24 -0.86
C PRO A 123 -0.43 -19.11 -0.83
N TYR A 124 -0.30 -18.17 0.11
CA TYR A 124 -1.24 -17.07 0.29
C TYR A 124 -0.80 -15.78 -0.43
N TRP A 125 0.50 -15.68 -0.81
CA TRP A 125 1.05 -14.43 -1.35
C TRP A 125 0.32 -13.91 -2.58
N ASP A 126 -0.03 -14.76 -3.54
CA ASP A 126 -0.64 -14.34 -4.81
C ASP A 126 -2.07 -13.85 -4.60
N ALA A 127 -2.82 -14.47 -3.69
CA ALA A 127 -4.14 -14.01 -3.30
C ALA A 127 -4.07 -12.65 -2.57
N LEU A 128 -3.10 -12.49 -1.66
CA LEU A 128 -2.85 -11.23 -0.98
C LEU A 128 -2.48 -10.12 -1.97
N ALA A 129 -1.62 -10.42 -2.96
CA ALA A 129 -1.24 -9.45 -3.98
C ALA A 129 -2.43 -8.97 -4.81
N LEU A 130 -3.29 -9.90 -5.27
CA LEU A 130 -4.47 -9.59 -6.08
C LEU A 130 -5.55 -8.81 -5.32
N GLY A 131 -5.60 -8.91 -4.01
CA GLY A 131 -6.47 -8.06 -3.20
C GLY A 131 -5.82 -6.73 -2.81
N THR A 132 -4.56 -6.78 -2.38
CA THR A 132 -3.86 -5.58 -1.89
C THR A 132 -3.65 -4.54 -2.99
N ALA A 133 -3.28 -4.93 -4.22
CA ALA A 133 -3.01 -3.98 -5.30
C ALA A 133 -4.20 -3.08 -5.64
N PRO A 134 -5.42 -3.60 -5.91
CA PRO A 134 -6.58 -2.75 -6.16
C PRO A 134 -7.01 -1.96 -4.92
N GLY A 135 -6.96 -2.56 -3.73
CA GLY A 135 -7.26 -1.86 -2.49
C GLY A 135 -6.32 -0.67 -2.26
N TRP A 136 -5.04 -0.86 -2.52
CA TRP A 136 -4.05 0.20 -2.41
C TRP A 136 -4.24 1.28 -3.49
N THR A 137 -4.59 0.90 -4.73
CA THR A 137 -4.95 1.86 -5.77
C THR A 137 -6.09 2.77 -5.32
N ILE A 138 -7.15 2.20 -4.73
CA ILE A 138 -8.28 2.98 -4.20
C ILE A 138 -7.83 3.91 -3.07
N ALA A 139 -7.01 3.46 -2.14
CA ALA A 139 -6.47 4.31 -1.08
C ALA A 139 -5.63 5.47 -1.65
N ARG A 140 -4.89 5.25 -2.75
CA ARG A 140 -4.13 6.30 -3.45
C ARG A 140 -5.00 7.34 -4.15
N ILE A 141 -6.23 7.01 -4.54
CA ILE A 141 -7.21 8.03 -4.97
C ILE A 141 -7.45 9.01 -3.81
N GLY A 142 -7.53 8.51 -2.56
CA GLY A 142 -7.63 9.36 -1.38
C GLY A 142 -6.48 10.36 -1.27
N CYS A 143 -5.23 9.93 -1.46
CA CYS A 143 -4.08 10.84 -1.48
C CYS A 143 -4.16 11.88 -2.61
N ALA A 144 -4.62 11.46 -3.80
CA ALA A 144 -4.73 12.34 -4.96
C ALA A 144 -5.81 13.42 -4.78
N VAL A 145 -6.92 13.12 -4.09
CA VAL A 145 -8.02 14.08 -3.91
C VAL A 145 -7.84 15.01 -2.70
N VAL A 146 -6.90 14.71 -1.80
CA VAL A 146 -6.50 15.63 -0.71
C VAL A 146 -5.16 16.32 -0.98
N HIS A 147 -4.50 15.98 -2.09
CA HIS A 147 -3.23 16.58 -2.54
C HIS A 147 -2.13 16.57 -1.46
N ASP A 148 -2.09 15.54 -0.60
CA ASP A 148 -1.16 15.44 0.53
C ASP A 148 0.29 15.10 0.14
N HIS A 149 0.52 14.86 -1.16
CA HIS A 149 1.82 14.47 -1.69
C HIS A 149 2.30 15.39 -2.83
N PRO A 150 2.51 16.70 -2.57
CA PRO A 150 2.99 17.61 -3.58
C PRO A 150 4.38 17.21 -4.08
N GLY A 151 4.58 17.38 -5.38
CA GLY A 151 5.87 17.18 -6.05
C GLY A 151 6.57 18.50 -6.37
N VAL A 152 7.65 18.39 -7.13
CA VAL A 152 8.41 19.53 -7.64
C VAL A 152 7.54 20.43 -8.54
N ARG A 153 7.88 21.71 -8.63
CA ARG A 153 7.25 22.65 -9.57
C ARG A 153 7.45 22.17 -11.01
N SER A 154 6.38 22.16 -11.79
CA SER A 154 6.41 21.64 -13.16
C SER A 154 5.33 22.29 -14.03
N ASN A 155 5.65 22.50 -15.29
CA ASN A 155 4.71 22.94 -16.31
C ASN A 155 4.26 21.76 -17.23
N ALA A 156 4.45 20.52 -16.81
CA ALA A 156 3.97 19.35 -17.54
C ALA A 156 2.44 19.41 -17.66
N TRP A 157 1.88 18.86 -18.75
CA TRP A 157 0.43 18.87 -18.99
C TRP A 157 -0.39 18.12 -17.91
N PHE A 158 0.24 17.26 -17.14
CA PHE A 158 -0.37 16.53 -16.00
C PHE A 158 -0.01 17.15 -14.64
N ALA A 159 0.64 18.31 -14.62
CA ALA A 159 0.84 19.06 -13.37
C ALA A 159 -0.50 19.61 -12.88
N VAL A 160 -0.65 19.74 -11.58
CA VAL A 160 -1.83 20.29 -10.91
C VAL A 160 -1.57 21.72 -10.52
N ALA A 161 -2.57 22.58 -10.64
CA ALA A 161 -2.50 24.02 -10.32
C ALA A 161 -2.61 24.25 -8.81
N PHE A 162 -1.59 23.87 -8.03
CA PHE A 162 -1.53 24.12 -6.59
C PHE A 162 -1.60 25.63 -6.29
N PRO A 163 -2.04 26.03 -5.08
CA PRO A 163 -2.17 27.46 -4.71
C PRO A 163 -0.87 28.26 -4.85
N ASP A 164 0.29 27.63 -4.69
CA ASP A 164 1.62 28.24 -4.81
C ASP A 164 2.24 28.11 -6.22
N GLY A 165 1.50 27.58 -7.17
CA GLY A 165 1.89 27.38 -8.57
C GLY A 165 1.83 25.93 -9.03
N PRO A 166 1.97 25.67 -10.34
CA PRO A 166 1.86 24.33 -10.90
C PRO A 166 2.94 23.37 -10.34
N ARG A 167 2.51 22.21 -9.86
CA ARG A 167 3.36 21.14 -9.32
C ARG A 167 2.92 19.79 -9.83
N LEU A 168 3.83 18.82 -9.80
CA LEU A 168 3.44 17.42 -9.91
C LEU A 168 2.64 17.03 -8.66
N ASP A 169 1.59 16.25 -8.82
CA ASP A 169 0.91 15.60 -7.72
C ASP A 169 1.36 14.14 -7.64
N MET A 170 2.19 13.83 -6.65
CA MET A 170 2.77 12.50 -6.52
C MET A 170 1.74 11.48 -6.03
N GLY A 171 0.67 11.92 -5.35
CA GLY A 171 -0.48 11.07 -5.01
C GLY A 171 -1.21 10.58 -6.27
N LEU A 172 -1.45 11.50 -7.21
CA LEU A 172 -2.07 11.18 -8.50
C LEU A 172 -1.17 10.28 -9.37
N VAL A 173 0.12 10.60 -9.46
CA VAL A 173 1.09 9.79 -10.23
C VAL A 173 1.18 8.37 -9.66
N ASP A 174 1.32 8.22 -8.34
CA ASP A 174 1.32 6.92 -7.65
C ASP A 174 0.02 6.13 -7.91
N CYS A 175 -1.13 6.82 -7.92
CA CYS A 175 -2.43 6.21 -8.20
C CYS A 175 -2.45 5.60 -9.61
N VAL A 176 -2.01 6.35 -10.62
CA VAL A 176 -1.94 5.88 -12.01
C VAL A 176 -0.98 4.70 -12.15
N VAL A 177 0.20 4.78 -11.55
CA VAL A 177 1.18 3.69 -11.57
C VAL A 177 0.61 2.42 -10.94
N LEU A 178 -0.03 2.53 -9.78
CA LEU A 178 -0.67 1.38 -9.11
C LEU A 178 -1.85 0.82 -9.91
N ALA A 179 -2.65 1.67 -10.56
CA ALA A 179 -3.73 1.21 -11.44
C ALA A 179 -3.20 0.38 -12.61
N VAL A 180 -2.12 0.84 -13.25
CA VAL A 180 -1.46 0.10 -14.34
C VAL A 180 -0.89 -1.22 -13.83
N ILE A 181 -0.19 -1.21 -12.70
CA ILE A 181 0.35 -2.42 -12.07
C ILE A 181 -0.79 -3.39 -11.74
N THR A 182 -1.87 -2.91 -11.12
CA THR A 182 -3.05 -3.73 -10.80
C THR A 182 -3.61 -4.39 -12.05
N GLY A 183 -3.82 -3.64 -13.13
CA GLY A 183 -4.27 -4.19 -14.41
C GLY A 183 -3.32 -5.28 -14.95
N ALA A 184 -2.01 -5.02 -14.92
CA ALA A 184 -0.99 -5.97 -15.37
C ALA A 184 -0.99 -7.26 -14.51
N LEU A 185 -1.16 -7.14 -13.18
CA LEU A 185 -1.26 -8.31 -12.30
C LEU A 185 -2.49 -9.17 -12.60
N TYR A 186 -3.64 -8.55 -12.85
CA TYR A 186 -4.84 -9.30 -13.23
C TYR A 186 -4.73 -9.94 -14.62
N LEU A 187 -4.02 -9.32 -15.56
CA LEU A 187 -3.68 -9.95 -16.84
C LEU A 187 -2.72 -11.13 -16.65
N LEU A 188 -1.70 -10.98 -15.80
CA LEU A 188 -0.76 -12.04 -15.44
C LEU A 188 -1.48 -13.22 -14.79
N ALA A 189 -2.46 -12.94 -13.93
CA ALA A 189 -3.26 -13.91 -13.20
C ALA A 189 -4.25 -14.70 -14.08
N ARG A 190 -4.49 -14.30 -15.34
CA ARG A 190 -5.33 -15.09 -16.27
C ARG A 190 -4.75 -16.48 -16.56
N ARG A 191 -3.45 -16.67 -16.32
CA ARG A 191 -2.79 -17.97 -16.43
C ARG A 191 -2.28 -18.39 -15.07
N ARG A 192 -2.42 -19.67 -14.71
CA ARG A 192 -1.85 -20.19 -13.46
C ARG A 192 -0.35 -19.96 -13.43
N ARG A 193 0.13 -19.48 -12.32
CA ARG A 193 1.56 -19.17 -12.07
C ARG A 193 2.04 -19.94 -10.86
N PRO A 194 3.35 -20.19 -10.76
CA PRO A 194 3.96 -20.70 -9.53
C PRO A 194 3.64 -19.80 -8.33
N GLU A 195 3.48 -20.40 -7.15
CA GLU A 195 3.17 -19.70 -5.90
C GLU A 195 4.20 -18.59 -5.61
N GLY A 196 3.68 -17.39 -5.29
CA GLY A 196 4.48 -16.19 -5.01
C GLY A 196 4.90 -15.39 -6.24
N THR A 197 4.53 -15.83 -7.45
CA THR A 197 4.88 -15.10 -8.69
C THR A 197 4.17 -13.74 -8.77
N ILE A 198 2.87 -13.69 -8.49
CA ILE A 198 2.11 -12.44 -8.60
C ILE A 198 2.56 -11.45 -7.54
N MET A 199 2.82 -11.91 -6.31
CA MET A 199 3.39 -11.06 -5.25
C MET A 199 4.81 -10.59 -5.60
N GLY A 200 5.65 -11.45 -6.14
CA GLY A 200 7.00 -11.06 -6.57
C GLY A 200 6.98 -9.99 -7.65
N VAL A 201 6.08 -10.13 -8.64
CA VAL A 201 5.90 -9.12 -9.69
C VAL A 201 5.35 -7.82 -9.08
N LEU A 202 4.35 -7.87 -8.19
CA LEU A 202 3.85 -6.68 -7.49
C LEU A 202 4.98 -5.95 -6.75
N ALA A 203 5.76 -6.68 -5.96
CA ALA A 203 6.83 -6.11 -5.16
C ALA A 203 7.86 -5.37 -6.02
N ILE A 204 8.30 -5.95 -7.14
CA ILE A 204 9.28 -5.34 -8.03
C ILE A 204 8.66 -4.18 -8.81
N SER A 205 7.50 -4.41 -9.46
CA SER A 205 6.86 -3.41 -10.32
C SER A 205 6.40 -2.17 -9.57
N TYR A 206 6.14 -2.28 -8.27
CA TYR A 206 5.87 -1.11 -7.42
C TYR A 206 7.14 -0.45 -6.90
N SER A 207 8.12 -1.25 -6.44
CA SER A 207 9.34 -0.72 -5.81
C SER A 207 10.15 0.18 -6.73
N VAL A 208 10.31 -0.19 -8.00
CA VAL A 208 11.14 0.57 -8.94
C VAL A 208 10.55 1.94 -9.22
N PRO A 209 9.30 2.07 -9.70
CA PRO A 209 8.69 3.39 -9.88
C PRO A 209 8.65 4.21 -8.58
N ARG A 210 8.31 3.58 -7.46
CA ARG A 210 8.20 4.27 -6.18
C ARG A 210 9.53 4.88 -5.72
N PHE A 211 10.62 4.15 -5.89
CA PHE A 211 11.96 4.67 -5.60
C PHE A 211 12.30 5.90 -6.46
N LEU A 212 11.99 5.83 -7.76
CA LEU A 212 12.29 6.92 -8.71
C LEU A 212 11.37 8.13 -8.51
N LEU A 213 10.08 7.89 -8.26
CA LEU A 213 9.10 8.95 -8.10
C LEU A 213 9.35 9.81 -6.85
N ASP A 214 9.93 9.25 -5.80
CA ASP A 214 10.22 10.01 -4.58
C ASP A 214 11.31 11.07 -4.76
N PHE A 215 12.13 11.01 -5.81
CA PHE A 215 13.02 12.12 -6.16
C PHE A 215 12.27 13.35 -6.67
N PHE A 216 11.06 13.18 -7.17
CA PHE A 216 10.20 14.27 -7.64
C PHE A 216 9.26 14.82 -6.55
N ARG A 217 9.36 14.36 -5.30
CA ARG A 217 8.62 14.96 -4.18
C ARG A 217 9.17 16.33 -3.84
N ALA A 218 8.26 17.24 -3.49
CA ALA A 218 8.64 18.59 -3.05
C ALA A 218 9.61 18.52 -1.86
N THR A 219 10.55 19.45 -1.83
CA THR A 219 11.51 19.65 -0.73
C THR A 219 11.46 21.06 -0.17
N ASP A 220 10.63 21.90 -0.78
CA ASP A 220 10.48 23.34 -0.53
C ASP A 220 9.24 23.68 0.33
N LEU A 221 8.55 22.67 0.87
CA LEU A 221 7.38 22.81 1.72
C LEU A 221 7.65 22.29 3.13
N SER A 222 7.06 22.92 4.14
CA SER A 222 7.31 22.61 5.55
C SER A 222 6.72 21.28 6.04
N PHE A 223 5.74 20.74 5.30
CA PHE A 223 5.00 19.51 5.67
C PHE A 223 5.38 18.28 4.86
N VAL A 224 6.51 18.33 4.14
CA VAL A 224 6.98 17.18 3.35
C VAL A 224 7.75 16.17 4.21
N ASP A 225 7.82 14.94 3.72
CA ASP A 225 8.53 13.85 4.41
C ASP A 225 10.00 14.20 4.66
N GLY A 226 10.44 13.99 5.88
CA GLY A 226 11.85 14.11 6.26
C GLY A 226 12.73 13.14 5.44
N ARG A 227 13.92 13.59 5.08
CA ARG A 227 14.91 12.76 4.36
C ARG A 227 16.02 12.33 5.31
N ILE A 228 16.34 11.03 5.30
CA ILE A 228 17.46 10.44 6.04
C ILE A 228 18.55 10.13 5.02
N PHE A 229 19.72 10.75 5.16
CA PHE A 229 20.80 10.67 4.16
C PHE A 229 20.37 11.04 2.73
N GLY A 230 19.46 12.02 2.61
CA GLY A 230 18.98 12.49 1.31
C GLY A 230 17.86 11.65 0.69
N LEU A 231 17.48 10.53 1.29
CA LEU A 231 16.44 9.63 0.83
C LEU A 231 15.20 9.69 1.73
N THR A 232 14.02 9.50 1.13
CA THR A 232 12.77 9.37 1.87
C THR A 232 12.69 8.00 2.57
N PRO A 233 11.82 7.83 3.59
CA PRO A 233 11.60 6.53 4.21
C PRO A 233 11.16 5.45 3.19
N ALA A 234 10.37 5.80 2.17
CA ALA A 234 9.96 4.88 1.13
C ALA A 234 11.14 4.43 0.26
N GLN A 235 12.09 5.31 -0.04
CA GLN A 235 13.30 4.96 -0.80
C GLN A 235 14.22 3.99 -0.05
N TRP A 236 14.17 3.95 1.29
CA TRP A 236 14.88 2.93 2.08
C TRP A 236 14.18 1.57 2.06
N ILE A 237 12.85 1.56 2.01
CA ILE A 237 12.07 0.31 2.06
C ILE A 237 11.98 -0.35 0.68
N THR A 238 11.87 0.41 -0.40
CA THR A 238 11.62 -0.13 -1.74
C THR A 238 12.71 -1.07 -2.26
N PRO A 239 14.02 -0.87 -2.02
CA PRO A 239 15.05 -1.86 -2.39
C PRO A 239 14.87 -3.20 -1.66
N VAL A 240 14.45 -3.16 -0.39
CA VAL A 240 14.17 -4.37 0.39
C VAL A 240 12.96 -5.13 -0.19
N LEU A 241 11.91 -4.39 -0.56
CA LEU A 241 10.74 -4.99 -1.23
C LEU A 241 11.10 -5.57 -2.59
N ALA A 242 11.93 -4.88 -3.38
CA ALA A 242 12.40 -5.39 -4.66
C ALA A 242 13.21 -6.68 -4.49
N ALA A 243 14.13 -6.72 -3.51
CA ALA A 243 14.90 -7.91 -3.19
C ALA A 243 14.03 -9.09 -2.76
N ALA A 244 13.01 -8.83 -1.91
CA ALA A 244 12.00 -9.83 -1.52
C ALA A 244 11.21 -10.33 -2.73
N GLY A 245 10.83 -9.44 -3.65
CA GLY A 245 10.16 -9.79 -4.90
C GLY A 245 11.03 -10.68 -5.79
N ILE A 246 12.30 -10.33 -5.98
CA ILE A 246 13.28 -11.15 -6.72
C ILE A 246 13.42 -12.52 -6.06
N TYR A 247 13.56 -12.56 -4.75
CA TYR A 247 13.64 -13.82 -4.00
C TYR A 247 12.43 -14.73 -4.25
N LEU A 248 11.21 -14.16 -4.22
CA LEU A 248 9.99 -14.92 -4.50
C LEU A 248 9.97 -15.50 -5.91
N LEU A 249 10.44 -14.73 -6.91
CA LEU A 249 10.47 -15.19 -8.30
C LEU A 249 11.54 -16.26 -8.55
N VAL A 250 12.75 -16.06 -8.01
CA VAL A 250 13.87 -17.00 -8.20
C VAL A 250 13.60 -18.33 -7.48
N THR A 251 12.96 -18.29 -6.32
CA THR A 251 12.61 -19.49 -5.53
C THR A 251 11.23 -20.04 -5.85
N ALA A 252 10.54 -19.52 -6.87
CA ALA A 252 9.23 -20.02 -7.26
C ALA A 252 9.32 -21.51 -7.66
N PRO A 253 8.45 -22.40 -7.12
CA PRO A 253 8.44 -23.79 -7.51
C PRO A 253 8.14 -23.90 -9.01
N ARG A 254 8.89 -24.74 -9.70
CA ARG A 254 8.58 -25.00 -11.12
C ARG A 254 7.21 -25.63 -11.21
N VAL A 255 6.36 -25.14 -12.12
CA VAL A 255 5.08 -25.80 -12.43
C VAL A 255 5.46 -27.13 -13.04
N ALA A 256 5.11 -28.25 -12.39
CA ALA A 256 5.30 -29.57 -12.95
C ALA A 256 4.46 -29.67 -14.25
N THR A 257 5.12 -29.82 -15.37
CA THR A 257 4.52 -29.89 -16.72
C THR A 257 3.75 -31.19 -16.96
N GLU A 258 3.66 -32.07 -15.94
CA GLU A 258 3.14 -33.43 -16.06
C GLU A 258 1.60 -33.57 -16.13
N SER A 259 0.82 -32.49 -15.88
CA SER A 259 -0.65 -32.64 -15.89
C SER A 259 -1.31 -32.40 -17.25
N LEU A 260 -0.58 -31.99 -18.28
CA LEU A 260 -1.18 -31.70 -19.60
C LEU A 260 -1.03 -32.84 -20.62
N VAL A 261 -0.27 -33.88 -20.31
CA VAL A 261 -0.07 -35.02 -21.22
C VAL A 261 -1.02 -36.20 -20.88
N GLY A 262 -1.61 -36.22 -19.68
CA GLY A 262 -2.49 -37.31 -19.22
C GLY A 262 -3.92 -37.25 -19.72
N GLU A 263 -4.44 -36.13 -20.23
CA GLU A 263 -5.84 -36.02 -20.69
C GLU A 263 -6.02 -36.10 -22.21
N ALA A 264 -4.94 -36.16 -22.99
CA ALA A 264 -5.03 -36.34 -24.45
C ALA A 264 -4.99 -37.82 -24.90
N GLY A 265 -5.00 -38.76 -23.97
CA GLY A 265 -4.87 -40.18 -24.24
C GLY A 265 -5.97 -41.07 -23.65
N ARG A 266 -7.17 -40.54 -23.31
CA ARG A 266 -8.32 -41.36 -22.98
C ARG A 266 -9.56 -40.94 -23.72
#